data_a4567edab92ecb8fdc42fe75701cbd55
#
_entry.id   a4567edab92ecb8fdc42fe75701cbd55
#
_cell.length_a   1.000
_cell.length_b   1.000
_cell.length_c   1.000
_cell.angle_alpha   90.00
_cell.angle_beta   90.00
_cell.angle_gamma   90.00
#
_symmetry.space_group_name_H-M   'P 1'
#
loop_
_entity.id
_entity.type
_entity.pdbx_description
1 polymer ?
#
loop_
_entity_poly.entity_id
_entity_poly.type
_entity_poly.pdbx_seq_one_letter_code
_entity_poly.pdbx_strand_id
1 'polypeptide(L)'
;MKKRTFALALSMIIASGVILGACGSSSDDKKSSDDKSSKDFTVAMVTDTGGVDDRSFNQSAWEGLQKFGKANDMEKGTDGYNYLQSASEADYKTNLNTAVRSDYDLIYGIGYKLKDAIEEVSKQKPKNQFAIVDDTIDDRDNVVSIGFKDNDGSYLVGVVAGLTTKTNKVGFVGGVKGTVIDRFEAGFTAGVKAVNPNAQIDVQYANDFAKADKGQQIASSMYSSGVDVIFHAAGGTGNGVFAEAKNLKKKDPSRAVWVIGVDRDQWDEGKVTANDGKDYNVTLTSEIKRVDIAVEDLATRAKAGDFPGGTKIEYGLDKDAVGLSEHQDNIS
;
A
#
# COMPACT_ATOMS: atom_id res chain seq x y z
N MET A 1 33.77 4.86 56.80
CA MET A 1 33.74 5.78 57.97
C MET A 1 32.72 6.86 57.75
N LYS A 2 31.88 7.07 58.78
CA LYS A 2 30.89 8.14 59.09
C LYS A 2 29.67 8.18 58.18
N LYS A 3 28.47 7.64 58.49
CA LYS A 3 27.48 7.81 59.58
C LYS A 3 27.02 9.25 59.82
N ARG A 4 25.71 9.47 59.58
CA ARG A 4 24.69 10.05 60.55
C ARG A 4 23.55 10.64 59.75
N THR A 5 22.35 10.17 59.78
CA THR A 5 21.23 10.00 60.75
C THR A 5 20.36 11.24 61.00
N PHE A 6 19.02 10.99 60.90
CA PHE A 6 17.87 11.59 61.60
C PHE A 6 17.45 13.02 61.26
N ALA A 7 16.19 13.39 61.10
CA ALA A 7 15.07 13.14 62.02
C ALA A 7 13.68 13.41 61.40
N LEU A 8 12.73 12.69 61.93
CA LEU A 8 11.27 12.90 61.82
C LEU A 8 10.82 14.21 62.48
N ALA A 9 9.67 14.79 61.95
CA ALA A 9 8.76 15.52 62.80
C ALA A 9 7.31 15.39 62.29
N LEU A 10 6.53 14.78 63.15
CA LEU A 10 5.09 14.53 63.12
C LEU A 10 4.41 15.76 63.75
N SER A 11 3.31 16.29 63.18
CA SER A 11 2.36 17.13 63.92
C SER A 11 0.94 17.00 63.36
N MET A 12 0.05 16.31 64.15
CA MET A 12 -1.39 16.38 64.07
C MET A 12 -1.91 17.67 64.73
N ILE A 13 -2.97 18.26 64.18
CA ILE A 13 -3.99 18.96 64.99
C ILE A 13 -5.35 18.81 64.32
N ILE A 14 -6.29 18.31 65.13
CA ILE A 14 -7.71 18.13 64.91
C ILE A 14 -8.42 19.44 65.35
N ALA A 15 -9.44 19.87 64.62
CA ALA A 15 -10.53 20.62 65.27
C ALA A 15 -11.82 20.54 64.44
N SER A 16 -12.86 20.09 65.13
CA SER A 16 -14.22 19.83 64.74
C SER A 16 -15.04 21.11 64.56
N GLY A 17 -16.06 21.07 63.71
CA GLY A 17 -17.11 22.09 63.68
C GLY A 17 -18.36 21.55 62.95
N VAL A 18 -19.30 21.07 63.68
CA VAL A 18 -20.65 20.65 63.24
C VAL A 18 -21.57 21.84 63.25
N ILE A 19 -22.31 22.12 62.21
CA ILE A 19 -23.58 22.89 62.25
C ILE A 19 -24.55 22.18 61.29
N LEU A 20 -25.66 21.72 61.89
CA LEU A 20 -26.88 21.27 61.24
C LEU A 20 -27.69 22.47 60.77
N GLY A 21 -28.30 22.41 59.64
CA GLY A 21 -29.32 23.32 59.15
C GLY A 21 -30.15 22.62 58.04
N ALA A 22 -31.47 22.54 58.35
CA ALA A 22 -32.45 21.66 57.72
C ALA A 22 -33.08 22.18 56.41
N CYS A 23 -33.60 21.24 55.65
CA CYS A 23 -34.76 21.23 54.74
C CYS A 23 -34.93 22.29 53.66
N GLY A 24 -34.96 21.80 52.41
CA GLY A 24 -35.56 22.43 51.25
C GLY A 24 -35.51 21.47 50.04
N SER A 25 -36.65 20.78 49.81
CA SER A 25 -36.84 19.90 48.66
C SER A 25 -36.90 20.72 47.36
N SER A 26 -36.06 20.40 46.42
CA SER A 26 -36.30 20.59 44.98
C SER A 26 -35.51 19.52 44.24
N SER A 27 -36.24 18.69 43.55
CA SER A 27 -35.75 17.67 42.63
C SER A 27 -35.05 18.35 41.43
N ASP A 28 -33.72 18.31 41.42
CA ASP A 28 -32.93 18.52 40.24
C ASP A 28 -32.27 17.20 39.85
N ASP A 29 -32.79 16.60 38.80
CA ASP A 29 -32.18 15.51 38.06
C ASP A 29 -30.79 15.94 37.58
N LYS A 30 -29.76 15.65 38.37
CA LYS A 30 -28.40 15.62 37.85
C LYS A 30 -28.29 14.38 36.96
N LYS A 31 -28.57 14.57 35.67
CA LYS A 31 -27.95 13.74 34.63
C LYS A 31 -26.46 13.65 34.95
N SER A 32 -26.02 12.52 35.45
CA SER A 32 -24.62 12.14 35.35
C SER A 32 -24.34 12.03 33.86
N SER A 33 -23.66 13.01 33.30
CA SER A 33 -22.96 12.82 32.05
C SER A 33 -21.92 11.73 32.31
N ASP A 34 -22.24 10.51 31.94
CA ASP A 34 -21.23 9.52 31.62
C ASP A 34 -20.37 10.14 30.50
N ASP A 35 -19.30 10.75 30.90
CA ASP A 35 -18.19 11.12 30.03
C ASP A 35 -17.52 9.81 29.61
N LYS A 36 -18.19 9.05 28.71
CA LYS A 36 -17.53 8.04 27.91
C LYS A 36 -16.57 8.84 27.04
N SER A 37 -15.33 8.91 27.45
CA SER A 37 -14.23 9.25 26.55
C SER A 37 -14.48 8.43 25.27
N SER A 38 -14.94 9.10 24.23
CA SER A 38 -15.12 8.46 22.93
C SER A 38 -13.74 7.99 22.52
N LYS A 39 -13.56 6.67 22.40
CA LYS A 39 -12.33 6.10 21.86
C LYS A 39 -12.06 6.77 20.52
N ASP A 40 -10.85 7.29 20.34
CA ASP A 40 -10.45 7.85 19.07
C ASP A 40 -10.44 6.75 17.99
N PHE A 41 -10.83 7.13 16.76
CA PHE A 41 -10.83 6.20 15.63
C PHE A 41 -9.43 5.67 15.36
N THR A 42 -9.31 4.36 15.16
CA THR A 42 -8.04 3.67 14.92
C THR A 42 -8.10 2.81 13.67
N VAL A 43 -6.96 2.69 12.98
CA VAL A 43 -6.91 1.98 11.70
C VAL A 43 -5.62 1.18 11.52
N ALA A 44 -5.73 -0.02 10.97
CA ALA A 44 -4.58 -0.84 10.63
C ALA A 44 -4.67 -1.40 9.21
N MET A 45 -3.50 -1.70 8.63
CA MET A 45 -3.41 -2.49 7.42
C MET A 45 -2.58 -3.76 7.65
N VAL A 46 -2.97 -4.84 6.99
CA VAL A 46 -2.20 -6.07 6.90
C VAL A 46 -1.64 -6.16 5.48
N THR A 47 -0.30 -6.25 5.36
CA THR A 47 0.35 -6.35 4.05
C THR A 47 0.26 -7.77 3.50
N ASP A 48 0.40 -7.90 2.19
CA ASP A 48 0.80 -9.18 1.61
C ASP A 48 2.30 -9.46 1.89
N THR A 49 2.87 -10.44 1.18
CA THR A 49 4.26 -10.87 1.40
C THR A 49 5.31 -9.86 0.94
N GLY A 50 4.92 -8.78 0.22
CA GLY A 50 5.82 -7.73 -0.26
C GLY A 50 6.35 -6.83 0.87
N GLY A 51 5.50 -6.58 1.87
CA GLY A 51 5.82 -5.65 2.96
C GLY A 51 5.87 -4.19 2.53
N VAL A 52 5.92 -3.28 3.52
CA VAL A 52 5.82 -1.82 3.28
C VAL A 52 7.05 -1.18 2.59
N ASP A 53 8.12 -1.93 2.42
CA ASP A 53 9.36 -1.48 1.77
C ASP A 53 9.49 -2.04 0.33
N ASP A 54 8.39 -2.53 -0.27
CA ASP A 54 8.37 -3.11 -1.61
C ASP A 54 8.62 -2.09 -2.75
N ARG A 55 8.61 -0.81 -2.42
CA ARG A 55 8.72 0.33 -3.34
C ARG A 55 7.59 0.44 -4.35
N SER A 56 6.47 -0.21 -4.08
CA SER A 56 5.35 -0.39 -4.98
C SER A 56 4.03 -0.38 -4.20
N PHE A 57 3.26 -1.45 -4.27
CA PHE A 57 1.88 -1.62 -3.83
C PHE A 57 1.67 -1.41 -2.32
N ASN A 58 2.39 -2.16 -1.48
CA ASN A 58 2.23 -2.06 -0.03
C ASN A 58 2.78 -0.73 0.51
N GLN A 59 3.87 -0.23 -0.07
CA GLN A 59 4.38 1.09 0.29
C GLN A 59 3.38 2.19 -0.05
N SER A 60 2.73 2.13 -1.21
CA SER A 60 1.68 3.09 -1.60
C SER A 60 0.53 3.08 -0.59
N ALA A 61 0.04 1.90 -0.22
CA ALA A 61 -1.01 1.77 0.80
C ALA A 61 -0.58 2.37 2.16
N TRP A 62 0.64 2.10 2.58
CA TRP A 62 1.19 2.64 3.82
C TRP A 62 1.33 4.17 3.80
N GLU A 63 1.75 4.74 2.68
CA GLU A 63 1.81 6.19 2.49
C GLU A 63 0.43 6.85 2.61
N GLY A 64 -0.62 6.22 2.07
CA GLY A 64 -2.01 6.67 2.25
C GLY A 64 -2.43 6.67 3.72
N LEU A 65 -2.09 5.60 4.45
CA LEU A 65 -2.42 5.51 5.87
C LEU A 65 -1.62 6.52 6.72
N GLN A 66 -0.36 6.79 6.36
CA GLN A 66 0.44 7.85 7.00
C GLN A 66 -0.13 9.26 6.74
N LYS A 67 -0.60 9.53 5.51
CA LYS A 67 -1.27 10.80 5.18
C LYS A 67 -2.53 10.98 6.00
N PHE A 68 -3.38 9.94 6.07
CA PHE A 68 -4.57 9.94 6.92
C PHE A 68 -4.21 10.22 8.38
N GLY A 69 -3.23 9.50 8.93
CA GLY A 69 -2.79 9.68 10.32
C GLY A 69 -2.32 11.11 10.59
N LYS A 70 -1.46 11.65 9.72
CA LYS A 70 -0.97 13.03 9.83
C LYS A 70 -2.08 14.08 9.73
N ALA A 71 -3.03 13.90 8.83
CA ALA A 71 -4.16 14.82 8.66
C ALA A 71 -5.13 14.83 9.85
N ASN A 72 -5.05 13.83 10.72
CA ASN A 72 -5.91 13.65 11.89
C ASN A 72 -5.15 13.71 13.22
N ASP A 73 -3.90 14.18 13.23
CA ASP A 73 -3.03 14.28 14.41
C ASP A 73 -2.89 12.93 15.17
N MET A 74 -2.89 11.82 14.43
CA MET A 74 -2.79 10.47 14.98
C MET A 74 -1.32 10.03 15.04
N GLU A 75 -0.98 9.33 16.12
CA GLU A 75 0.34 8.71 16.24
C GLU A 75 0.34 7.28 15.66
N LYS A 76 1.53 6.84 15.20
CA LYS A 76 1.71 5.45 14.79
C LYS A 76 1.68 4.54 16.01
N GLY A 77 0.76 3.58 16.04
CA GLY A 77 0.58 2.65 17.15
C GLY A 77 -0.83 2.10 17.25
N THR A 78 -1.12 1.42 18.35
CA THR A 78 -2.44 0.82 18.60
C THR A 78 -3.55 1.84 18.81
N ASP A 79 -3.19 3.02 19.29
CA ASP A 79 -4.15 4.09 19.59
C ASP A 79 -4.30 5.08 18.40
N GLY A 80 -3.77 4.74 17.24
CA GLY A 80 -3.84 5.56 16.06
C GLY A 80 -3.86 4.74 14.77
N TYR A 81 -2.76 4.73 14.01
CA TYR A 81 -2.66 3.98 12.77
C TYR A 81 -1.42 3.08 12.75
N ASN A 82 -1.52 1.90 12.13
CA ASN A 82 -0.40 0.95 12.11
C ASN A 82 -0.46 0.01 10.90
N TYR A 83 0.59 -0.81 10.75
CA TYR A 83 0.58 -1.95 9.84
C TYR A 83 1.07 -3.22 10.55
N LEU A 84 0.60 -4.36 10.05
CA LEU A 84 1.09 -5.69 10.40
C LEU A 84 1.63 -6.32 9.13
N GLN A 85 2.92 -6.63 9.11
CA GLN A 85 3.57 -7.18 7.94
C GLN A 85 3.50 -8.70 7.94
N SER A 86 3.19 -9.28 6.78
CA SER A 86 3.15 -10.73 6.58
C SER A 86 4.41 -11.19 5.85
N ALA A 87 5.10 -12.17 6.39
CA ALA A 87 6.23 -12.81 5.74
C ALA A 87 5.80 -13.94 4.81
N SER A 88 4.59 -14.49 5.02
CA SER A 88 3.99 -15.56 4.23
C SER A 88 2.46 -15.46 4.25
N GLU A 89 1.78 -16.16 3.35
CA GLU A 89 0.32 -16.23 3.34
C GLU A 89 -0.26 -16.86 4.62
N ALA A 90 0.50 -17.72 5.31
CA ALA A 90 0.11 -18.30 6.59
C ALA A 90 -0.04 -17.25 7.71
N ASP A 91 0.57 -16.08 7.56
CA ASP A 91 0.51 -15.00 8.55
C ASP A 91 -0.77 -14.15 8.44
N TYR A 92 -1.45 -14.15 7.28
CA TYR A 92 -2.57 -13.26 7.00
C TYR A 92 -3.66 -13.31 8.06
N LYS A 93 -4.16 -14.51 8.33
CA LYS A 93 -5.22 -14.69 9.35
C LYS A 93 -4.75 -14.32 10.75
N THR A 94 -3.51 -14.63 11.09
CA THR A 94 -2.92 -14.28 12.39
C THR A 94 -2.81 -12.78 12.56
N ASN A 95 -2.35 -12.06 11.53
CA ASN A 95 -2.22 -10.61 11.51
C ASN A 95 -3.58 -9.92 11.57
N LEU A 96 -4.57 -10.37 10.78
CA LEU A 96 -5.94 -9.85 10.84
C LEU A 96 -6.55 -10.03 12.25
N ASN A 97 -6.41 -11.21 12.84
CA ASN A 97 -6.89 -11.45 14.20
C ASN A 97 -6.12 -10.62 15.25
N THR A 98 -4.85 -10.33 15.01
CA THR A 98 -4.08 -9.44 15.89
C THR A 98 -4.60 -8.01 15.79
N ALA A 99 -4.87 -7.50 14.60
CA ALA A 99 -5.50 -6.19 14.41
C ALA A 99 -6.87 -6.10 15.10
N VAL A 100 -7.71 -7.15 14.98
CA VAL A 100 -8.99 -7.22 15.69
C VAL A 100 -8.81 -7.20 17.20
N ARG A 101 -7.86 -7.96 17.76
CA ARG A 101 -7.58 -7.98 19.21
C ARG A 101 -7.00 -6.66 19.73
N SER A 102 -6.29 -5.93 18.87
CA SER A 102 -5.81 -4.58 19.17
C SER A 102 -6.89 -3.51 19.02
N ASP A 103 -8.13 -3.93 18.76
CA ASP A 103 -9.32 -3.08 18.73
C ASP A 103 -9.27 -1.96 17.69
N TYR A 104 -8.64 -2.20 16.53
CA TYR A 104 -8.71 -1.28 15.40
C TYR A 104 -10.13 -1.23 14.82
N ASP A 105 -10.61 -0.01 14.54
CA ASP A 105 -11.96 0.21 14.01
C ASP A 105 -12.07 -0.18 12.55
N LEU A 106 -11.05 0.13 11.75
CA LEU A 106 -10.94 -0.27 10.34
C LEU A 106 -9.65 -1.07 10.09
N ILE A 107 -9.77 -2.21 9.41
CA ILE A 107 -8.66 -3.10 9.10
C ILE A 107 -8.63 -3.37 7.60
N TYR A 108 -7.54 -2.93 6.94
CA TYR A 108 -7.29 -3.22 5.54
C TYR A 108 -6.55 -4.54 5.35
N GLY A 109 -6.92 -5.30 4.34
CA GLY A 109 -6.06 -6.30 3.71
C GLY A 109 -5.54 -5.78 2.39
N ILE A 110 -4.23 -5.66 2.27
CA ILE A 110 -3.58 -5.09 1.09
C ILE A 110 -3.17 -6.22 0.16
N GLY A 111 -3.98 -6.39 -0.90
CA GLY A 111 -3.76 -7.38 -1.95
C GLY A 111 -4.76 -8.55 -1.94
N TYR A 112 -5.07 -9.02 -3.15
CA TYR A 112 -6.08 -10.06 -3.40
C TYR A 112 -5.81 -11.39 -2.67
N LYS A 113 -4.56 -11.68 -2.35
CA LYS A 113 -4.19 -12.91 -1.60
C LYS A 113 -4.74 -12.95 -0.17
N LEU A 114 -5.14 -11.81 0.40
CA LEU A 114 -5.76 -11.75 1.73
C LEU A 114 -7.27 -12.05 1.71
N LYS A 115 -7.87 -12.26 0.53
CA LYS A 115 -9.32 -12.46 0.39
C LYS A 115 -9.88 -13.50 1.33
N ASP A 116 -9.41 -14.75 1.24
CA ASP A 116 -9.94 -15.86 2.04
C ASP A 116 -9.82 -15.59 3.55
N ALA A 117 -8.71 -14.97 3.96
CA ALA A 117 -8.48 -14.62 5.35
C ALA A 117 -9.43 -13.52 5.83
N ILE A 118 -9.69 -12.49 5.00
CA ILE A 118 -10.66 -11.44 5.32
C ILE A 118 -12.09 -11.99 5.34
N GLU A 119 -12.47 -12.83 4.37
CA GLU A 119 -13.79 -13.46 4.36
C GLU A 119 -14.05 -14.25 5.64
N GLU A 120 -13.07 -15.00 6.10
CA GLU A 120 -13.20 -15.80 7.33
C GLU A 120 -13.28 -14.90 8.57
N VAL A 121 -12.33 -13.94 8.71
CA VAL A 121 -12.23 -13.11 9.90
C VAL A 121 -13.41 -12.12 9.99
N SER A 122 -13.80 -11.48 8.89
CA SER A 122 -14.93 -10.54 8.87
C SER A 122 -16.26 -11.21 9.23
N LYS A 123 -16.47 -12.48 8.79
CA LYS A 123 -17.62 -13.29 9.17
C LYS A 123 -17.69 -13.55 10.68
N GLN A 124 -16.53 -13.81 11.28
CA GLN A 124 -16.44 -14.07 12.73
C GLN A 124 -16.52 -12.79 13.57
N LYS A 125 -16.25 -11.63 12.97
CA LYS A 125 -16.12 -10.31 13.61
C LYS A 125 -17.01 -9.26 12.94
N PRO A 126 -18.35 -9.43 12.98
CA PRO A 126 -19.27 -8.58 12.22
C PRO A 126 -19.35 -7.13 12.72
N LYS A 127 -18.77 -6.82 13.88
CA LYS A 127 -18.71 -5.45 14.43
C LYS A 127 -17.49 -4.66 13.97
N ASN A 128 -16.43 -5.32 13.48
CA ASN A 128 -15.25 -4.66 12.95
C ASN A 128 -15.46 -4.34 11.47
N GLN A 129 -14.91 -3.21 11.02
CA GLN A 129 -14.90 -2.81 9.61
C GLN A 129 -13.64 -3.34 8.92
N PHE A 130 -13.80 -3.86 7.73
CA PHE A 130 -12.71 -4.39 6.92
C PHE A 130 -12.73 -3.78 5.51
N ALA A 131 -11.55 -3.75 4.88
CA ALA A 131 -11.45 -3.48 3.45
C ALA A 131 -10.49 -4.47 2.80
N ILE A 132 -10.82 -4.93 1.58
CA ILE A 132 -9.94 -5.70 0.72
C ILE A 132 -9.50 -4.84 -0.47
N VAL A 133 -8.21 -4.76 -0.74
CA VAL A 133 -7.67 -4.11 -1.94
C VAL A 133 -7.37 -5.17 -2.99
N ASP A 134 -7.77 -4.92 -4.23
CA ASP A 134 -7.57 -5.78 -5.40
C ASP A 134 -8.38 -7.06 -5.46
N ASP A 135 -9.41 -7.20 -4.65
CA ASP A 135 -10.38 -8.28 -4.81
C ASP A 135 -11.80 -7.83 -4.41
N THR A 136 -12.75 -8.73 -4.55
CA THR A 136 -14.14 -8.53 -4.18
C THR A 136 -14.58 -9.59 -3.18
N ILE A 137 -15.22 -9.11 -2.11
CA ILE A 137 -15.91 -9.95 -1.13
C ILE A 137 -17.38 -9.55 -1.16
N ASP A 138 -18.22 -10.47 -1.56
CA ASP A 138 -19.67 -10.32 -1.62
C ASP A 138 -20.34 -10.72 -0.30
N ASP A 139 -21.57 -10.25 -0.06
CA ASP A 139 -22.43 -10.63 1.06
C ASP A 139 -21.81 -10.40 2.44
N ARG A 140 -21.10 -9.28 2.62
CA ARG A 140 -20.48 -8.84 3.88
C ARG A 140 -20.66 -7.35 4.09
N ASP A 141 -21.67 -6.95 4.87
CA ASP A 141 -21.97 -5.55 5.18
C ASP A 141 -20.87 -4.83 5.97
N ASN A 142 -19.90 -5.56 6.49
CA ASN A 142 -18.75 -5.03 7.21
C ASN A 142 -17.44 -5.06 6.41
N VAL A 143 -17.50 -5.29 5.10
CA VAL A 143 -16.34 -5.28 4.19
C VAL A 143 -16.59 -4.33 3.03
N VAL A 144 -15.58 -3.51 2.70
CA VAL A 144 -15.50 -2.74 1.46
C VAL A 144 -14.50 -3.41 0.54
N SER A 145 -14.88 -3.60 -0.73
CA SER A 145 -14.01 -4.09 -1.79
C SER A 145 -13.49 -2.92 -2.62
N ILE A 146 -12.16 -2.79 -2.73
CA ILE A 146 -11.49 -1.73 -3.48
C ILE A 146 -10.80 -2.35 -4.70
N GLY A 147 -11.16 -1.89 -5.89
CA GLY A 147 -10.56 -2.30 -7.15
C GLY A 147 -10.03 -1.13 -7.96
N PHE A 148 -9.19 -1.44 -8.95
CA PHE A 148 -8.61 -0.46 -9.87
C PHE A 148 -8.79 -0.91 -11.32
N LYS A 149 -8.87 0.07 -12.23
CA LYS A 149 -8.86 -0.18 -13.69
C LYS A 149 -7.41 -0.32 -14.18
N ASP A 150 -6.72 -1.36 -13.69
CA ASP A 150 -5.32 -1.63 -13.97
C ASP A 150 -5.01 -1.72 -15.48
N ASN A 151 -5.97 -2.22 -16.27
CA ASN A 151 -5.87 -2.29 -17.73
C ASN A 151 -5.77 -0.90 -18.38
N ASP A 152 -6.37 0.14 -17.80
CA ASP A 152 -6.35 1.48 -18.39
C ASP A 152 -4.97 2.12 -18.22
N GLY A 153 -4.40 2.10 -16.99
CA GLY A 153 -3.04 2.56 -16.73
C GLY A 153 -1.98 1.77 -17.52
N SER A 154 -2.14 0.44 -17.54
CA SER A 154 -1.25 -0.45 -18.28
C SER A 154 -1.31 -0.24 -19.80
N TYR A 155 -2.48 0.09 -20.36
CA TYR A 155 -2.60 0.45 -21.76
C TYR A 155 -1.75 1.67 -22.10
N LEU A 156 -1.78 2.71 -21.26
CA LEU A 156 -0.99 3.92 -21.47
C LEU A 156 0.52 3.64 -21.48
N VAL A 157 1.02 2.87 -20.51
CA VAL A 157 2.45 2.49 -20.51
C VAL A 157 2.81 1.53 -21.65
N GLY A 158 1.85 0.72 -22.12
CA GLY A 158 2.00 -0.10 -23.31
C GLY A 158 2.22 0.76 -24.58
N VAL A 159 1.46 1.85 -24.72
CA VAL A 159 1.65 2.83 -25.81
C VAL A 159 3.05 3.44 -25.72
N VAL A 160 3.49 3.87 -24.53
CA VAL A 160 4.83 4.41 -24.31
C VAL A 160 5.91 3.39 -24.71
N ALA A 161 5.79 2.14 -24.28
CA ALA A 161 6.73 1.08 -24.61
C ALA A 161 6.80 0.82 -26.13
N GLY A 162 5.62 0.73 -26.78
CA GLY A 162 5.53 0.47 -28.22
C GLY A 162 6.11 1.58 -29.09
N LEU A 163 6.04 2.84 -28.66
CA LEU A 163 6.64 4.00 -29.33
C LEU A 163 8.15 4.11 -29.05
N THR A 164 8.61 3.69 -27.87
CA THR A 164 10.01 3.87 -27.43
C THR A 164 10.93 2.77 -27.91
N THR A 165 10.45 1.52 -28.04
CA THR A 165 11.31 0.39 -28.41
C THR A 165 12.03 0.63 -29.74
N LYS A 166 13.33 0.34 -29.77
CA LYS A 166 14.18 0.38 -31.00
C LYS A 166 14.36 -1.01 -31.60
N THR A 167 14.16 -2.05 -30.79
CA THR A 167 14.35 -3.46 -31.24
C THR A 167 13.05 -4.11 -31.69
N ASN A 168 11.90 -3.45 -31.52
CA ASN A 168 10.56 -4.02 -31.66
C ASN A 168 10.33 -5.22 -30.71
N LYS A 169 11.05 -5.27 -29.58
CA LYS A 169 10.88 -6.30 -28.54
C LYS A 169 10.70 -5.62 -27.19
N VAL A 170 9.57 -5.86 -26.58
CA VAL A 170 9.25 -5.36 -25.24
C VAL A 170 8.96 -6.52 -24.30
N GLY A 171 9.16 -6.34 -23.00
CA GLY A 171 8.95 -7.35 -21.98
C GLY A 171 7.84 -6.96 -21.01
N PHE A 172 7.12 -7.95 -20.53
CA PHE A 172 6.23 -7.85 -19.37
C PHE A 172 6.67 -8.83 -18.30
N VAL A 173 6.91 -8.34 -17.08
CA VAL A 173 7.26 -9.18 -15.92
C VAL A 173 6.12 -9.11 -14.92
N GLY A 174 5.32 -10.17 -14.85
CA GLY A 174 4.25 -10.33 -13.86
C GLY A 174 4.77 -10.94 -12.55
N GLY A 175 4.19 -10.56 -11.43
CA GLY A 175 4.44 -11.20 -10.14
C GLY A 175 3.85 -12.60 -10.11
N VAL A 176 2.60 -12.75 -9.69
CA VAL A 176 1.87 -14.03 -9.68
C VAL A 176 0.70 -13.93 -10.65
N LYS A 177 0.54 -14.93 -11.50
CA LYS A 177 -0.57 -14.97 -12.47
C LYS A 177 -1.92 -15.00 -11.75
N GLY A 178 -2.85 -14.20 -12.23
CA GLY A 178 -4.20 -14.08 -11.67
C GLY A 178 -4.91 -12.83 -12.18
N THR A 179 -6.18 -12.68 -11.85
CA THR A 179 -7.08 -11.68 -12.46
C THR A 179 -6.52 -10.26 -12.44
N VAL A 180 -5.85 -9.85 -11.38
CA VAL A 180 -5.25 -8.50 -11.27
C VAL A 180 -4.10 -8.36 -12.27
N ILE A 181 -3.11 -9.27 -12.21
CA ILE A 181 -1.92 -9.17 -13.07
C ILE A 181 -2.27 -9.46 -14.54
N ASP A 182 -3.29 -10.28 -14.80
CA ASP A 182 -3.80 -10.51 -16.16
C ASP A 182 -4.40 -9.21 -16.77
N ARG A 183 -5.01 -8.31 -15.95
CA ARG A 183 -5.45 -6.98 -16.41
C ARG A 183 -4.26 -6.08 -16.81
N PHE A 184 -3.18 -6.09 -16.02
CA PHE A 184 -1.95 -5.38 -16.36
C PHE A 184 -1.36 -5.89 -17.68
N GLU A 185 -1.21 -7.21 -17.84
CA GLU A 185 -0.70 -7.84 -19.06
C GLU A 185 -1.56 -7.49 -20.28
N ALA A 186 -2.88 -7.61 -20.15
CA ALA A 186 -3.81 -7.34 -21.23
C ALA A 186 -3.78 -5.87 -21.68
N GLY A 187 -3.81 -4.93 -20.72
CA GLY A 187 -3.72 -3.50 -21.00
C GLY A 187 -2.40 -3.15 -21.69
N PHE A 188 -1.27 -3.58 -21.12
CA PHE A 188 0.05 -3.37 -21.71
C PHE A 188 0.16 -3.91 -23.14
N THR A 189 -0.25 -5.17 -23.33
CA THR A 189 -0.23 -5.81 -24.65
C THR A 189 -1.08 -5.03 -25.67
N ALA A 190 -2.28 -4.62 -25.28
CA ALA A 190 -3.17 -3.84 -26.15
C ALA A 190 -2.56 -2.48 -26.50
N GLY A 191 -1.97 -1.77 -25.53
CA GLY A 191 -1.29 -0.49 -25.74
C GLY A 191 -0.12 -0.59 -26.69
N VAL A 192 0.78 -1.58 -26.49
CA VAL A 192 1.90 -1.84 -27.40
C VAL A 192 1.41 -2.10 -28.82
N LYS A 193 0.41 -2.99 -28.98
CA LYS A 193 -0.10 -3.39 -30.28
C LYS A 193 -0.86 -2.27 -31.01
N ALA A 194 -1.44 -1.35 -30.29
CA ALA A 194 -2.16 -0.20 -30.87
C ALA A 194 -1.21 0.72 -31.67
N VAL A 195 0.05 0.87 -31.21
CA VAL A 195 1.02 1.80 -31.84
C VAL A 195 2.15 1.07 -32.57
N ASN A 196 2.41 -0.18 -32.21
CA ASN A 196 3.44 -1.02 -32.86
C ASN A 196 2.93 -2.47 -33.04
N PRO A 197 2.08 -2.72 -34.05
CA PRO A 197 1.48 -4.04 -34.27
C PRO A 197 2.50 -5.18 -34.45
N ASN A 198 3.70 -4.85 -34.94
CA ASN A 198 4.76 -5.82 -35.21
C ASN A 198 5.67 -6.09 -34.00
N ALA A 199 5.58 -5.33 -32.92
CA ALA A 199 6.38 -5.55 -31.72
C ALA A 199 6.14 -6.96 -31.15
N GLN A 200 7.21 -7.63 -30.78
CA GLN A 200 7.17 -8.88 -30.02
C GLN A 200 7.09 -8.54 -28.53
N ILE A 201 6.21 -9.23 -27.82
CA ILE A 201 6.01 -9.04 -26.38
C ILE A 201 6.43 -10.33 -25.69
N ASP A 202 7.51 -10.29 -24.92
CA ASP A 202 7.96 -11.40 -24.06
C ASP A 202 7.27 -11.27 -22.71
N VAL A 203 6.42 -12.24 -22.33
CA VAL A 203 5.66 -12.26 -21.09
C VAL A 203 6.20 -13.35 -20.18
N GLN A 204 6.70 -12.98 -19.01
CA GLN A 204 7.18 -13.91 -18.00
C GLN A 204 6.61 -13.58 -16.60
N TYR A 205 6.41 -14.62 -15.80
CA TYR A 205 5.90 -14.52 -14.44
C TYR A 205 6.93 -15.04 -13.43
N ALA A 206 7.22 -14.25 -12.40
CA ALA A 206 8.15 -14.62 -11.35
C ALA A 206 7.54 -15.63 -10.35
N ASN A 207 6.21 -15.76 -10.33
CA ASN A 207 5.44 -16.50 -9.33
C ASN A 207 5.73 -16.05 -7.88
N ASP A 208 6.04 -14.76 -7.70
CA ASP A 208 6.36 -14.16 -6.42
C ASP A 208 6.30 -12.63 -6.51
N PHE A 209 5.91 -11.95 -5.43
CA PHE A 209 5.92 -10.49 -5.35
C PHE A 209 7.08 -9.94 -4.50
N ALA A 210 7.87 -10.79 -3.84
CA ALA A 210 8.90 -10.40 -2.88
C ALA A 210 10.32 -10.91 -3.23
N LYS A 211 10.55 -11.43 -4.46
CA LYS A 211 11.81 -12.06 -4.87
C LYS A 211 12.52 -11.25 -5.96
N ALA A 212 13.26 -10.21 -5.55
CA ALA A 212 14.01 -9.36 -6.48
C ALA A 212 15.03 -10.16 -7.33
N ASP A 213 15.64 -11.22 -6.77
CA ASP A 213 16.55 -12.10 -7.50
C ASP A 213 15.88 -12.80 -8.69
N LYS A 214 14.63 -13.23 -8.56
CA LYS A 214 13.86 -13.78 -9.68
C LYS A 214 13.56 -12.71 -10.75
N GLY A 215 13.16 -11.50 -10.31
CA GLY A 215 12.95 -10.38 -11.21
C GLY A 215 14.21 -10.04 -12.01
N GLN A 216 15.36 -10.05 -11.36
CA GLN A 216 16.65 -9.80 -12.01
C GLN A 216 17.00 -10.88 -13.04
N GLN A 217 16.79 -12.17 -12.71
CA GLN A 217 17.05 -13.27 -13.64
C GLN A 217 16.18 -13.20 -14.89
N ILE A 218 14.88 -12.89 -14.72
CA ILE A 218 13.94 -12.71 -15.83
C ILE A 218 14.39 -11.54 -16.72
N ALA A 219 14.67 -10.38 -16.11
CA ALA A 219 15.13 -9.20 -16.84
C ALA A 219 16.43 -9.45 -17.60
N SER A 220 17.39 -10.17 -16.99
CA SER A 220 18.65 -10.55 -17.64
C SER A 220 18.41 -11.41 -18.88
N SER A 221 17.51 -12.39 -18.81
CA SER A 221 17.10 -13.20 -19.95
C SER A 221 16.46 -12.36 -21.05
N MET A 222 15.48 -11.49 -20.69
CA MET A 222 14.79 -10.62 -21.64
C MET A 222 15.74 -9.66 -22.35
N TYR A 223 16.59 -8.91 -21.61
CA TYR A 223 17.55 -8.00 -22.19
C TYR A 223 18.62 -8.71 -23.06
N SER A 224 18.96 -9.96 -22.72
CA SER A 224 19.88 -10.78 -23.52
C SER A 224 19.25 -11.25 -24.85
N SER A 225 17.91 -11.44 -24.86
CA SER A 225 17.17 -11.78 -26.09
C SER A 225 16.85 -10.60 -26.99
N GLY A 226 17.26 -9.38 -26.55
CA GLY A 226 17.10 -8.15 -27.33
C GLY A 226 15.87 -7.32 -26.95
N VAL A 227 15.17 -7.63 -25.86
CA VAL A 227 14.18 -6.71 -25.25
C VAL A 227 14.91 -5.45 -24.82
N ASP A 228 14.33 -4.27 -25.06
CA ASP A 228 14.90 -2.98 -24.68
C ASP A 228 14.00 -2.16 -23.74
N VAL A 229 12.72 -2.51 -23.60
CA VAL A 229 11.77 -1.91 -22.65
C VAL A 229 11.08 -3.02 -21.90
N ILE A 230 11.15 -3.02 -20.57
CA ILE A 230 10.43 -3.96 -19.71
C ILE A 230 9.46 -3.20 -18.80
N PHE A 231 8.18 -3.56 -18.85
CA PHE A 231 7.19 -3.19 -17.83
C PHE A 231 7.08 -4.30 -16.80
N HIS A 232 7.07 -3.99 -15.51
CA HIS A 232 6.80 -4.97 -14.48
C HIS A 232 5.54 -4.63 -13.69
N ALA A 233 4.73 -5.64 -13.40
CA ALA A 233 3.63 -5.63 -12.46
C ALA A 233 3.89 -6.73 -11.40
N ALA A 234 4.91 -6.52 -10.56
CA ALA A 234 5.51 -7.56 -9.74
C ALA A 234 5.93 -7.13 -8.33
N GLY A 235 5.47 -5.96 -7.85
CA GLY A 235 5.79 -5.46 -6.52
C GLY A 235 7.29 -5.42 -6.25
N GLY A 236 7.74 -5.88 -5.09
CA GLY A 236 9.16 -5.93 -4.70
C GLY A 236 10.04 -6.79 -5.62
N THR A 237 9.47 -7.78 -6.32
CA THR A 237 10.19 -8.55 -7.35
C THR A 237 10.64 -7.64 -8.51
N GLY A 238 9.88 -6.59 -8.84
CA GLY A 238 10.22 -5.59 -9.85
C GLY A 238 11.51 -4.81 -9.56
N ASN A 239 11.92 -4.69 -8.28
CA ASN A 239 13.21 -4.08 -7.93
C ASN A 239 14.39 -4.82 -8.57
N GLY A 240 14.25 -6.12 -8.85
CA GLY A 240 15.22 -6.91 -9.57
C GLY A 240 15.34 -6.52 -11.05
N VAL A 241 14.23 -6.12 -11.68
CA VAL A 241 14.23 -5.62 -13.06
C VAL A 241 15.04 -4.33 -13.14
N PHE A 242 14.81 -3.39 -12.20
CA PHE A 242 15.62 -2.17 -12.09
C PHE A 242 17.10 -2.47 -11.84
N ALA A 243 17.39 -3.44 -10.95
CA ALA A 243 18.77 -3.81 -10.65
C ALA A 243 19.52 -4.29 -11.91
N GLU A 244 18.89 -5.12 -12.74
CA GLU A 244 19.52 -5.60 -13.98
C GLU A 244 19.67 -4.47 -15.01
N ALA A 245 18.66 -3.65 -15.23
CA ALA A 245 18.74 -2.52 -16.15
C ALA A 245 19.88 -1.56 -15.76
N LYS A 246 20.00 -1.24 -14.46
CA LYS A 246 21.11 -0.42 -13.92
C LYS A 246 22.46 -1.09 -14.12
N ASN A 247 22.57 -2.40 -13.90
CA ASN A 247 23.83 -3.14 -14.13
C ASN A 247 24.28 -3.08 -15.59
N LEU A 248 23.34 -3.19 -16.52
CA LEU A 248 23.61 -3.09 -17.95
C LEU A 248 23.99 -1.65 -18.36
N LYS A 249 23.24 -0.65 -17.89
CA LYS A 249 23.52 0.76 -18.15
C LYS A 249 24.85 1.23 -17.59
N LYS A 250 25.21 0.73 -16.39
CA LYS A 250 26.49 1.01 -15.75
C LYS A 250 27.68 0.53 -16.59
N LYS A 251 27.56 -0.65 -17.20
CA LYS A 251 28.62 -1.25 -18.03
C LYS A 251 28.72 -0.61 -19.41
N ASP A 252 27.56 -0.33 -20.01
CA ASP A 252 27.44 0.27 -21.34
C ASP A 252 26.39 1.40 -21.30
N PRO A 253 26.82 2.66 -21.10
CA PRO A 253 25.92 3.81 -21.06
C PRO A 253 25.14 4.04 -22.37
N SER A 254 25.63 3.54 -23.50
CA SER A 254 24.97 3.70 -24.81
C SER A 254 23.81 2.72 -25.01
N ARG A 255 23.78 1.65 -24.23
CA ARG A 255 22.76 0.59 -24.36
C ARG A 255 21.36 1.12 -24.06
N ALA A 256 20.43 0.91 -24.96
CA ALA A 256 19.02 1.15 -24.73
C ALA A 256 18.47 0.04 -23.83
N VAL A 257 18.22 0.37 -22.56
CA VAL A 257 17.58 -0.48 -21.56
C VAL A 257 16.67 0.38 -20.71
N TRP A 258 15.39 0.08 -20.72
CA TRP A 258 14.36 0.85 -20.05
C TRP A 258 13.50 -0.04 -19.17
N VAL A 259 13.09 0.50 -18.03
CA VAL A 259 12.12 -0.10 -17.12
C VAL A 259 10.92 0.84 -17.00
N ILE A 260 9.74 0.28 -17.09
CA ILE A 260 8.50 0.95 -16.71
C ILE A 260 8.13 0.41 -15.33
N GLY A 261 7.99 1.33 -14.36
CA GLY A 261 7.60 1.03 -12.99
C GLY A 261 6.10 0.81 -12.83
N VAL A 262 5.66 0.48 -11.60
CA VAL A 262 4.27 0.18 -11.28
C VAL A 262 3.86 0.73 -9.91
N ASP A 263 2.56 0.99 -9.73
CA ASP A 263 1.88 1.47 -8.53
C ASP A 263 2.24 2.91 -8.15
N ARG A 264 3.53 3.18 -7.97
CA ARG A 264 4.11 4.46 -7.58
C ARG A 264 5.01 5.00 -8.67
N ASP A 265 5.34 6.28 -8.56
CA ASP A 265 6.44 6.81 -9.35
C ASP A 265 7.77 6.20 -8.85
N GLN A 266 8.33 5.32 -9.67
CA GLN A 266 9.59 4.63 -9.40
C GLN A 266 10.78 5.29 -10.12
N TRP A 267 10.71 6.60 -10.39
CA TRP A 267 11.79 7.35 -11.04
C TRP A 267 13.14 7.19 -10.33
N ASP A 268 13.13 7.25 -9.00
CA ASP A 268 14.35 7.16 -8.20
C ASP A 268 15.00 5.78 -8.23
N GLU A 269 14.22 4.73 -8.52
CA GLU A 269 14.71 3.35 -8.59
C GLU A 269 15.62 3.13 -9.80
N GLY A 270 15.45 3.93 -10.86
CA GLY A 270 16.25 3.83 -12.08
C GLY A 270 17.56 4.59 -12.07
N LYS A 271 17.84 5.42 -11.08
CA LYS A 271 19.06 6.24 -11.00
C LYS A 271 20.32 5.39 -10.87
N VAL A 272 21.33 5.68 -11.71
CA VAL A 272 22.61 4.96 -11.74
C VAL A 272 23.74 5.85 -12.23
N THR A 273 24.88 5.82 -11.54
CA THR A 273 26.13 6.40 -12.05
C THR A 273 26.86 5.34 -12.84
N ALA A 274 27.12 5.57 -14.14
CA ALA A 274 27.75 4.62 -15.04
C ALA A 274 29.30 4.68 -14.94
N ASN A 275 29.96 3.72 -15.61
CA ASN A 275 31.42 3.62 -15.58
C ASN A 275 32.14 4.79 -16.28
N ASP A 276 31.44 5.60 -17.07
CA ASP A 276 31.94 6.84 -17.65
C ASP A 276 31.88 8.03 -16.68
N GLY A 277 31.40 7.81 -15.44
CA GLY A 277 31.30 8.81 -14.39
C GLY A 277 30.07 9.72 -14.50
N LYS A 278 29.14 9.46 -15.44
CA LYS A 278 27.91 10.22 -15.62
C LYS A 278 26.72 9.54 -14.98
N ASP A 279 25.75 10.34 -14.59
CA ASP A 279 24.47 9.87 -14.06
C ASP A 279 23.46 9.62 -15.19
N TYR A 280 22.75 8.52 -15.06
CA TYR A 280 21.69 8.09 -15.96
C TYR A 280 20.45 7.67 -15.15
N ASN A 281 19.34 7.55 -15.83
CA ASN A 281 18.14 6.95 -15.25
C ASN A 281 17.56 5.94 -16.26
N VAL A 282 17.34 4.70 -15.80
CA VAL A 282 16.77 3.63 -16.64
C VAL A 282 15.25 3.55 -16.53
N THR A 283 14.61 4.36 -15.66
CA THR A 283 13.14 4.46 -15.61
C THR A 283 12.64 5.25 -16.81
N LEU A 284 11.82 4.62 -17.65
CA LEU A 284 11.18 5.29 -18.76
C LEU A 284 10.00 6.15 -18.27
N THR A 285 9.15 5.55 -17.47
CA THR A 285 8.01 6.12 -16.73
C THR A 285 7.53 5.08 -15.72
N SER A 286 6.42 5.34 -15.03
CA SER A 286 5.74 4.37 -14.19
C SER A 286 4.23 4.35 -14.49
N GLU A 287 3.63 3.18 -14.46
CA GLU A 287 2.19 3.03 -14.33
C GLU A 287 1.81 3.36 -12.89
N ILE A 288 0.94 4.32 -12.74
CA ILE A 288 0.49 4.80 -11.43
C ILE A 288 -0.81 4.11 -11.06
N LYS A 289 -0.84 3.56 -9.85
CA LYS A 289 -2.03 3.00 -9.19
C LYS A 289 -2.10 3.58 -7.77
N ARG A 290 -3.04 4.49 -7.57
CA ARG A 290 -3.14 5.32 -6.38
C ARG A 290 -3.80 4.58 -5.21
N VAL A 291 -3.16 3.49 -4.74
CA VAL A 291 -3.61 2.77 -3.55
C VAL A 291 -3.59 3.69 -2.33
N ASP A 292 -2.65 4.64 -2.29
CA ASP A 292 -2.57 5.68 -1.26
C ASP A 292 -3.86 6.48 -1.14
N ILE A 293 -4.41 6.96 -2.27
CA ILE A 293 -5.67 7.72 -2.28
C ILE A 293 -6.83 6.85 -1.80
N ALA A 294 -6.92 5.62 -2.28
CA ALA A 294 -8.02 4.72 -1.94
C ALA A 294 -8.05 4.37 -0.44
N VAL A 295 -6.87 4.16 0.15
CA VAL A 295 -6.73 3.89 1.60
C VAL A 295 -7.05 5.13 2.42
N GLU A 296 -6.54 6.31 2.05
CA GLU A 296 -6.81 7.59 2.73
C GLU A 296 -8.30 7.95 2.67
N ASP A 297 -8.94 7.82 1.50
CA ASP A 297 -10.37 8.13 1.28
C ASP A 297 -11.27 7.26 2.16
N LEU A 298 -11.10 5.94 2.12
CA LEU A 298 -11.95 5.05 2.91
C LEU A 298 -11.71 5.22 4.42
N ALA A 299 -10.48 5.45 4.87
CA ALA A 299 -10.20 5.72 6.29
C ALA A 299 -10.87 7.03 6.74
N THR A 300 -10.84 8.06 5.90
CA THR A 300 -11.51 9.36 6.16
C THR A 300 -13.01 9.19 6.27
N ARG A 301 -13.63 8.45 5.36
CA ARG A 301 -15.07 8.15 5.38
C ARG A 301 -15.47 7.32 6.59
N ALA A 302 -14.71 6.29 6.91
CA ALA A 302 -14.97 5.43 8.07
C ALA A 302 -14.91 6.22 9.38
N LYS A 303 -13.88 7.09 9.54
CA LYS A 303 -13.76 8.00 10.70
C LYS A 303 -14.95 8.96 10.81
N ALA A 304 -15.47 9.42 9.69
CA ALA A 304 -16.65 10.28 9.65
C ALA A 304 -17.99 9.53 9.90
N GLY A 305 -17.96 8.20 10.08
CA GLY A 305 -19.15 7.38 10.24
C GLY A 305 -19.87 7.02 8.94
N ASP A 306 -19.24 7.28 7.79
CA ASP A 306 -19.73 6.97 6.42
C ASP A 306 -19.00 5.74 5.85
N PHE A 307 -18.90 4.66 6.60
CA PHE A 307 -18.31 3.43 6.09
C PHE A 307 -19.26 2.72 5.12
N PRO A 308 -18.91 2.57 3.83
CA PRO A 308 -19.80 2.02 2.81
C PRO A 308 -19.74 0.49 2.75
N GLY A 309 -19.95 -0.18 3.86
CA GLY A 309 -19.88 -1.65 3.95
C GLY A 309 -20.76 -2.37 2.93
N GLY A 310 -20.32 -3.51 2.47
CA GLY A 310 -20.99 -4.30 1.42
C GLY A 310 -20.85 -3.75 0.01
N THR A 311 -20.07 -2.67 -0.19
CA THR A 311 -19.93 -2.05 -1.52
C THR A 311 -18.60 -2.35 -2.20
N LYS A 312 -18.59 -2.16 -3.53
CA LYS A 312 -17.40 -2.19 -4.37
C LYS A 312 -17.08 -0.78 -4.82
N ILE A 313 -15.87 -0.31 -4.58
CA ILE A 313 -15.38 0.98 -5.06
C ILE A 313 -14.31 0.70 -6.11
N GLU A 314 -14.52 1.19 -7.33
CA GLU A 314 -13.55 1.09 -8.41
C GLU A 314 -12.91 2.45 -8.67
N TYR A 315 -11.60 2.44 -8.82
CA TYR A 315 -10.76 3.60 -9.10
C TYR A 315 -10.16 3.49 -10.50
N GLY A 316 -10.32 4.54 -11.29
CA GLY A 316 -9.88 4.59 -12.69
C GLY A 316 -9.28 5.94 -13.07
N LEU A 317 -9.12 6.19 -14.37
CA LEU A 317 -8.65 7.46 -14.93
C LEU A 317 -9.56 8.63 -14.55
N ASP A 318 -10.85 8.39 -14.40
CA ASP A 318 -11.86 9.40 -14.01
C ASP A 318 -11.67 9.97 -12.61
N LYS A 319 -10.87 9.29 -11.78
CA LYS A 319 -10.51 9.68 -10.42
C LYS A 319 -9.02 9.97 -10.27
N ASP A 320 -8.28 10.09 -11.36
CA ASP A 320 -6.81 10.22 -11.37
C ASP A 320 -6.11 9.13 -10.54
N ALA A 321 -6.73 7.95 -10.46
CA ALA A 321 -6.26 6.86 -9.59
C ALA A 321 -5.46 5.78 -10.32
N VAL A 322 -5.45 5.80 -11.65
CA VAL A 322 -4.52 5.06 -12.50
C VAL A 322 -4.02 5.97 -13.61
N GLY A 323 -2.81 5.75 -14.12
CA GLY A 323 -2.28 6.60 -15.19
C GLY A 323 -0.78 6.48 -15.40
N LEU A 324 -0.17 7.55 -15.89
CA LEU A 324 1.28 7.69 -16.05
C LEU A 324 1.85 8.56 -14.93
N SER A 325 3.09 8.27 -14.54
CA SER A 325 3.89 9.12 -13.67
C SER A 325 4.11 10.51 -14.28
N GLU A 326 4.29 11.52 -13.43
CA GLU A 326 4.66 12.87 -13.86
C GLU A 326 6.09 12.91 -14.45
N HIS A 327 6.98 12.00 -14.05
CA HIS A 327 8.31 11.85 -14.61
C HIS A 327 8.26 11.16 -15.97
N GLN A 328 8.45 11.97 -17.03
CA GLN A 328 8.40 11.56 -18.42
C GLN A 328 9.63 12.03 -19.20
N ASP A 329 10.69 12.45 -18.51
CA ASP A 329 11.90 13.04 -19.11
C ASP A 329 12.61 12.10 -20.11
N ASN A 330 12.41 10.80 -19.98
CA ASN A 330 12.99 9.78 -20.86
C ASN A 330 12.04 9.37 -22.00
N ILE A 331 10.83 9.90 -22.08
CA ILE A 331 9.91 9.69 -23.20
C ILE A 331 10.25 10.69 -24.30
N SER A 332 10.56 10.19 -25.50
CA SER A 332 11.00 11.02 -26.66
C SER A 332 9.89 11.16 -27.72
#